data_7a3b96314e05d502bd136658aef01bab
#
_entry.id   7a3b96314e05d502bd136658aef01bab
#
_cell.length_a   1.000
_cell.length_b   1.000
_cell.length_c   1.000
_cell.angle_alpha   90.00
_cell.angle_beta   90.00
_cell.angle_gamma   90.00
#
_symmetry.space_group_name_H-M   'P 1'
#
loop_
_entity.id
_entity.type
_entity.pdbx_description
1 polymer ?
#
loop_
_entity_poly.entity_id
_entity_poly.type
_entity_poly.pdbx_seq_one_letter_code
_entity_poly.pdbx_strand_id
1 'polypeptide(L)'
;MSTTERPRILVVGGGYVGLYAAKRIMKKMRYGEATVTVVDPRSYMTYQPFLPEVAAGSISPRHVVVPLRRVLPKAEVLTGRVTTIDQDRKVAVVTPLVGEAYELPFDYLVIALGAVSRTFPIPGLAEQGIGMKGVEEGIGLRNHVLEQLDKAESTTDENVRRKALTFVFVGGGFAGAETIGEVEDMARDAAKYYSTIKREDMRFILVDAADKILPEVGPKLGTWGKEHLESRGIEIYLSTSMDSCVDGHVVLKNGLEVDSNTIVWTAGVKPNPALARYGLPLGPRGHVDTAPTLQVQGSDYIWAAGDNAQVPDVAARKAGVENAWCPPNAQHALRQAKVLGDNVVSGMRGFPQKEYAHSNKGAVAGLGLHKGVAMIVMGKMKIKLKGRLAWYMHRGYHGMAMPTWNRKIRVFADWTLGMFLKREVVALGALETPREEFYEAAKPAPAPAAAAAPAEKAKAS
;
A
#
# COMPACT_ATOMS: atom_id res chain seq x y z
N MET A 1 43.86 19.49 -16.58
CA MET A 1 43.18 18.83 -15.45
C MET A 1 42.13 17.92 -16.02
N SER A 2 42.32 16.59 -15.95
CA SER A 2 41.30 15.61 -16.40
C SER A 2 40.07 15.82 -15.55
N THR A 3 38.97 16.22 -16.13
CA THR A 3 37.66 16.22 -15.50
C THR A 3 37.24 14.75 -15.33
N THR A 4 37.70 14.12 -14.25
CA THR A 4 37.14 12.80 -13.86
C THR A 4 35.66 13.00 -13.66
N GLU A 5 34.85 12.39 -14.54
CA GLU A 5 33.40 12.36 -14.40
C GLU A 5 33.05 11.85 -13.00
N ARG A 6 32.13 12.56 -12.34
CA ARG A 6 31.71 12.16 -10.98
C ARG A 6 30.97 10.84 -11.05
N PRO A 7 31.23 9.91 -10.13
CA PRO A 7 30.46 8.68 -10.04
C PRO A 7 28.96 8.93 -9.99
N ARG A 8 28.18 8.13 -10.71
CA ARG A 8 26.73 8.22 -10.86
C ARG A 8 26.07 7.12 -10.03
N ILE A 9 25.29 7.51 -9.04
CA ILE A 9 24.53 6.58 -8.20
C ILE A 9 23.09 6.60 -8.67
N LEU A 10 22.61 5.48 -9.23
CA LEU A 10 21.22 5.31 -9.65
C LEU A 10 20.42 4.59 -8.58
N VAL A 11 19.29 5.16 -8.17
CA VAL A 11 18.34 4.56 -7.24
C VAL A 11 17.06 4.24 -8.00
N VAL A 12 16.73 2.98 -8.13
CA VAL A 12 15.54 2.48 -8.84
C VAL A 12 14.42 2.22 -7.84
N GLY A 13 13.44 3.13 -7.83
CA GLY A 13 12.33 3.19 -6.89
C GLY A 13 12.48 4.27 -5.83
N GLY A 14 11.45 5.10 -5.67
CA GLY A 14 11.36 6.22 -4.71
C GLY A 14 10.54 5.93 -3.45
N GLY A 15 10.26 4.65 -3.16
CA GLY A 15 9.54 4.21 -1.96
C GLY A 15 10.34 4.35 -0.67
N TYR A 16 10.02 3.54 0.36
CA TYR A 16 10.73 3.58 1.64
C TYR A 16 12.24 3.46 1.50
N VAL A 17 12.69 2.40 0.84
CA VAL A 17 14.15 2.18 0.70
C VAL A 17 14.78 3.28 -0.13
N GLY A 18 14.25 3.58 -1.32
CA GLY A 18 14.86 4.53 -2.24
C GLY A 18 14.95 5.95 -1.67
N LEU A 19 13.85 6.47 -1.10
CA LEU A 19 13.84 7.80 -0.47
C LEU A 19 14.87 7.93 0.65
N TYR A 20 14.86 6.96 1.60
CA TYR A 20 15.73 7.07 2.78
C TYR A 20 17.18 6.70 2.46
N ALA A 21 17.44 5.81 1.50
CA ALA A 21 18.77 5.51 1.01
C ALA A 21 19.38 6.73 0.29
N ALA A 22 18.68 7.32 -0.69
CA ALA A 22 19.12 8.52 -1.39
C ALA A 22 19.40 9.66 -0.42
N LYS A 23 18.49 9.91 0.55
CA LYS A 23 18.69 10.91 1.59
C LYS A 23 19.91 10.62 2.47
N ARG A 24 20.17 9.33 2.78
CA ARG A 24 21.33 8.93 3.57
C ARG A 24 22.63 9.06 2.80
N ILE A 25 22.66 8.65 1.53
CA ILE A 25 23.79 8.79 0.61
C ILE A 25 24.18 10.27 0.53
N MET A 26 23.24 11.16 0.16
CA MET A 26 23.48 12.60 0.06
C MET A 26 23.98 13.24 1.35
N LYS A 27 23.54 12.72 2.52
CA LYS A 27 24.02 13.19 3.82
C LYS A 27 25.46 12.76 4.11
N LYS A 28 25.90 11.63 3.58
CA LYS A 28 27.20 11.02 3.85
C LYS A 28 28.27 11.42 2.84
N MET A 29 27.87 11.73 1.63
CA MET A 29 28.79 12.22 0.59
C MET A 29 29.33 13.62 0.92
N ARG A 30 30.55 13.87 0.44
CA ARG A 30 31.12 15.21 0.37
C ARG A 30 30.50 15.99 -0.78
N TYR A 31 30.65 17.31 -0.77
CA TYR A 31 30.16 18.12 -1.88
C TYR A 31 30.89 17.73 -3.20
N GLY A 32 30.10 17.44 -4.22
CA GLY A 32 30.62 17.10 -5.54
C GLY A 32 31.23 15.70 -5.68
N GLU A 33 31.13 14.81 -4.68
CA GLU A 33 31.75 13.49 -4.69
C GLU A 33 31.08 12.52 -5.67
N ALA A 34 29.76 12.57 -5.81
CA ALA A 34 28.99 11.79 -6.77
C ALA A 34 27.68 12.51 -7.13
N THR A 35 27.02 12.05 -8.17
CA THR A 35 25.65 12.44 -8.50
C THR A 35 24.67 11.35 -8.04
N VAL A 36 23.43 11.72 -7.68
CA VAL A 36 22.37 10.77 -7.30
C VAL A 36 21.17 11.03 -8.18
N THR A 37 20.74 10.01 -8.90
CA THR A 37 19.52 10.02 -9.70
C THR A 37 18.54 9.00 -9.13
N VAL A 38 17.29 9.40 -8.89
CA VAL A 38 16.20 8.53 -8.43
C VAL A 38 15.17 8.40 -9.55
N VAL A 39 14.88 7.17 -9.97
CA VAL A 39 13.85 6.90 -10.98
C VAL A 39 12.68 6.18 -10.33
N ASP A 40 11.48 6.75 -10.45
CA ASP A 40 10.23 6.15 -9.95
C ASP A 40 9.07 6.53 -10.89
N PRO A 41 8.12 5.62 -11.16
CA PRO A 41 6.94 5.96 -11.97
C PRO A 41 6.04 7.01 -11.32
N ARG A 42 6.18 7.25 -10.01
CA ARG A 42 5.47 8.28 -9.26
C ARG A 42 6.43 9.36 -8.78
N SER A 43 5.97 10.60 -8.73
CA SER A 43 6.75 11.73 -8.22
C SER A 43 6.76 11.82 -6.68
N TYR A 44 6.24 10.80 -5.99
CA TYR A 44 6.04 10.79 -4.53
C TYR A 44 6.24 9.38 -3.95
N MET A 45 6.59 9.33 -2.67
CA MET A 45 6.54 8.14 -1.82
C MET A 45 5.20 8.11 -1.08
N THR A 46 4.54 6.95 -1.03
CA THR A 46 3.34 6.73 -0.21
C THR A 46 3.73 6.20 1.17
N TYR A 47 3.21 6.84 2.22
CA TYR A 47 3.33 6.34 3.59
C TYR A 47 2.22 5.32 3.87
N GLN A 48 2.46 4.08 3.46
CA GLN A 48 1.49 2.98 3.45
C GLN A 48 0.78 2.69 4.78
N PRO A 49 1.41 2.84 5.98
CA PRO A 49 0.71 2.58 7.24
C PRO A 49 -0.53 3.44 7.48
N PHE A 50 -0.72 4.52 6.74
CA PHE A 50 -1.92 5.36 6.84
C PHE A 50 -2.94 5.13 5.71
N LEU A 51 -2.73 4.16 4.85
CA LEU A 51 -3.71 3.85 3.79
C LEU A 51 -5.08 3.41 4.34
N PRO A 52 -5.18 2.62 5.43
CA PRO A 52 -6.47 2.33 6.06
C PRO A 52 -7.22 3.60 6.49
N GLU A 53 -6.53 4.56 7.10
CA GLU A 53 -7.13 5.84 7.51
C GLU A 53 -7.48 6.74 6.31
N VAL A 54 -6.76 6.64 5.19
CA VAL A 54 -7.13 7.28 3.91
C VAL A 54 -8.40 6.66 3.35
N ALA A 55 -8.48 5.33 3.31
CA ALA A 55 -9.65 4.59 2.84
C ALA A 55 -10.91 4.86 3.68
N ALA A 56 -10.73 5.28 4.93
CA ALA A 56 -11.81 5.68 5.82
C ALA A 56 -12.05 7.20 5.90
N GLY A 57 -11.31 8.02 5.13
CA GLY A 57 -11.43 9.48 5.17
C GLY A 57 -10.97 10.15 6.46
N SER A 58 -10.24 9.44 7.32
CA SER A 58 -9.69 9.99 8.58
C SER A 58 -8.44 10.85 8.35
N ILE A 59 -7.76 10.65 7.22
CA ILE A 59 -6.59 11.42 6.79
C ILE A 59 -6.76 11.77 5.31
N SER A 60 -6.47 13.03 4.95
CA SER A 60 -6.45 13.44 3.53
C SER A 60 -5.39 12.64 2.75
N PRO A 61 -5.72 12.09 1.57
CA PRO A 61 -4.77 11.33 0.73
C PRO A 61 -3.48 12.10 0.42
N ARG A 62 -3.58 13.43 0.26
CA ARG A 62 -2.41 14.30 0.00
C ARG A 62 -1.45 14.38 1.18
N HIS A 63 -1.88 14.06 2.39
CA HIS A 63 -1.05 14.16 3.59
C HIS A 63 -0.20 12.91 3.82
N VAL A 64 -0.56 11.77 3.22
CA VAL A 64 0.20 10.52 3.33
C VAL A 64 1.21 10.30 2.20
N VAL A 65 1.25 11.20 1.20
CA VAL A 65 2.23 11.15 0.11
C VAL A 65 3.31 12.21 0.30
N VAL A 66 4.55 11.86 -0.01
CA VAL A 66 5.75 12.69 0.20
C VAL A 66 6.40 13.00 -1.13
N PRO A 67 6.39 14.27 -1.60
CA PRO A 67 6.97 14.64 -2.89
C PRO A 67 8.50 14.42 -2.91
N LEU A 68 8.99 13.55 -3.82
CA LEU A 68 10.40 13.17 -3.90
C LEU A 68 11.29 14.37 -4.19
N ARG A 69 10.97 15.20 -5.18
CA ARG A 69 11.76 16.39 -5.55
C ARG A 69 11.95 17.37 -4.41
N ARG A 70 10.94 17.49 -3.53
CA ARG A 70 11.02 18.39 -2.37
C ARG A 70 11.93 17.84 -1.25
N VAL A 71 11.92 16.52 -1.08
CA VAL A 71 12.65 15.85 0.02
C VAL A 71 14.08 15.49 -0.38
N LEU A 72 14.34 15.41 -1.69
CA LEU A 72 15.65 15.11 -2.29
C LEU A 72 16.16 16.27 -3.16
N PRO A 73 16.34 17.48 -2.61
CA PRO A 73 16.68 18.69 -3.40
C PRO A 73 18.05 18.64 -4.07
N LYS A 74 18.91 17.70 -3.68
CA LYS A 74 20.27 17.52 -4.24
C LYS A 74 20.36 16.27 -5.14
N ALA A 75 19.27 15.55 -5.35
CA ALA A 75 19.19 14.44 -6.28
C ALA A 75 18.38 14.85 -7.51
N GLU A 76 18.73 14.30 -8.64
CA GLU A 76 17.87 14.30 -9.80
C GLU A 76 16.73 13.29 -9.59
N VAL A 77 15.49 13.70 -9.81
CA VAL A 77 14.32 12.82 -9.69
C VAL A 77 13.64 12.72 -11.05
N LEU A 78 13.72 11.56 -11.67
CA LEU A 78 13.13 11.25 -12.96
C LEU A 78 11.84 10.45 -12.75
N THR A 79 10.74 10.94 -13.35
CA THR A 79 9.46 10.23 -13.33
C THR A 79 9.39 9.32 -14.55
N GLY A 80 9.52 8.01 -14.31
CA GLY A 80 9.56 6.98 -15.34
C GLY A 80 9.78 5.60 -14.75
N ARG A 81 9.83 4.59 -15.61
CA ARG A 81 10.07 3.20 -15.22
C ARG A 81 11.41 2.73 -15.73
N VAL A 82 12.24 2.18 -14.87
CA VAL A 82 13.36 1.35 -15.31
C VAL A 82 12.76 0.03 -15.79
N THR A 83 12.98 -0.31 -17.05
CA THR A 83 12.41 -1.51 -17.69
C THR A 83 13.40 -2.65 -17.75
N THR A 84 14.67 -2.36 -18.01
CA THR A 84 15.78 -3.31 -18.05
C THR A 84 17.04 -2.68 -17.51
N ILE A 85 17.99 -3.52 -17.10
CA ILE A 85 19.33 -3.12 -16.64
C ILE A 85 20.34 -4.01 -17.37
N ASP A 86 21.28 -3.37 -18.05
CA ASP A 86 22.46 -4.00 -18.62
C ASP A 86 23.61 -3.80 -17.61
N GLN A 87 23.97 -4.88 -16.92
CA GLN A 87 24.98 -4.84 -15.85
C GLN A 87 26.40 -4.71 -16.40
N ASP A 88 26.68 -5.28 -17.57
CA ASP A 88 28.02 -5.24 -18.21
C ASP A 88 28.34 -3.83 -18.69
N ARG A 89 27.36 -3.16 -19.33
CA ARG A 89 27.48 -1.77 -19.77
C ARG A 89 27.21 -0.76 -18.67
N LYS A 90 26.68 -1.19 -17.51
CA LYS A 90 26.19 -0.33 -16.42
C LYS A 90 25.19 0.73 -16.90
N VAL A 91 24.16 0.28 -17.61
CA VAL A 91 23.13 1.13 -18.20
C VAL A 91 21.76 0.62 -17.79
N ALA A 92 20.87 1.53 -17.37
CA ALA A 92 19.47 1.27 -17.15
C ALA A 92 18.64 1.87 -18.28
N VAL A 93 17.68 1.14 -18.80
CA VAL A 93 16.71 1.66 -19.78
C VAL A 93 15.53 2.25 -19.02
N VAL A 94 15.27 3.54 -19.23
CA VAL A 94 14.19 4.28 -18.59
C VAL A 94 13.11 4.58 -19.62
N THR A 95 11.88 4.13 -19.35
CA THR A 95 10.69 4.55 -20.09
C THR A 95 10.05 5.73 -19.36
N PRO A 96 10.05 6.94 -19.92
CA PRO A 96 9.44 8.12 -19.34
C PRO A 96 7.91 8.04 -19.41
N LEU A 97 7.19 9.00 -18.80
CA LEU A 97 5.73 9.10 -18.89
C LEU A 97 5.26 9.41 -20.33
N VAL A 98 6.07 10.16 -21.07
CA VAL A 98 5.81 10.54 -22.48
C VAL A 98 7.14 10.55 -23.21
N GLY A 99 7.16 10.06 -24.46
CA GLY A 99 8.35 9.98 -25.30
C GLY A 99 8.94 8.57 -25.32
N GLU A 100 10.08 8.45 -26.01
CA GLU A 100 10.78 7.18 -26.19
C GLU A 100 11.62 6.80 -24.98
N ALA A 101 11.87 5.49 -24.82
CA ALA A 101 12.78 4.99 -23.81
C ALA A 101 14.23 5.43 -24.13
N TYR A 102 14.98 5.72 -23.06
CA TYR A 102 16.38 6.16 -23.17
C TYR A 102 17.30 5.42 -22.21
N GLU A 103 18.57 5.39 -22.53
CA GLU A 103 19.62 4.82 -21.68
C GLU A 103 20.08 5.81 -20.61
N LEU A 104 20.17 5.34 -19.36
CA LEU A 104 20.69 6.09 -18.22
C LEU A 104 21.90 5.35 -17.65
N PRO A 105 23.12 5.85 -17.85
CA PRO A 105 24.30 5.19 -17.33
C PRO A 105 24.47 5.42 -15.83
N PHE A 106 25.07 4.43 -15.15
CA PHE A 106 25.35 4.47 -13.71
C PHE A 106 26.70 3.81 -13.39
N ASP A 107 27.27 4.14 -12.26
CA ASP A 107 28.47 3.48 -11.73
C ASP A 107 28.11 2.63 -10.51
N TYR A 108 27.12 3.07 -9.71
CA TYR A 108 26.57 2.37 -8.55
C TYR A 108 25.03 2.32 -8.62
N LEU A 109 24.46 1.19 -8.18
CA LEU A 109 23.05 0.93 -8.35
C LEU A 109 22.38 0.52 -7.03
N VAL A 110 21.21 1.11 -6.76
CA VAL A 110 20.34 0.73 -5.63
C VAL A 110 18.99 0.25 -6.17
N ILE A 111 18.64 -0.99 -5.86
CA ILE A 111 17.34 -1.60 -6.22
C ILE A 111 16.39 -1.45 -5.04
N ALA A 112 15.34 -0.64 -5.22
CA ALA A 112 14.40 -0.24 -4.19
C ALA A 112 12.93 -0.29 -4.65
N LEU A 113 12.59 -1.25 -5.53
CA LEU A 113 11.27 -1.38 -6.18
C LEU A 113 10.15 -1.81 -5.22
N GLY A 114 10.50 -2.33 -4.04
CA GLY A 114 9.52 -2.85 -3.09
C GLY A 114 8.75 -4.06 -3.61
N ALA A 115 7.50 -4.19 -3.18
CA ALA A 115 6.61 -5.29 -3.52
C ALA A 115 5.29 -4.79 -4.10
N VAL A 116 4.62 -5.66 -4.84
CA VAL A 116 3.25 -5.49 -5.32
C VAL A 116 2.31 -6.46 -4.60
N SER A 117 1.01 -6.24 -4.68
CA SER A 117 0.01 -7.20 -4.18
C SER A 117 0.23 -8.57 -4.82
N ARG A 118 0.20 -9.61 -4.00
CA ARG A 118 0.26 -10.99 -4.48
C ARG A 118 -1.14 -11.43 -4.84
N THR A 119 -1.43 -11.50 -6.12
CA THR A 119 -2.65 -12.10 -6.64
C THR A 119 -2.44 -13.59 -6.88
N PHE A 120 -3.51 -14.36 -6.74
CA PHE A 120 -3.57 -15.78 -7.09
C PHE A 120 -4.48 -15.95 -8.33
N PRO A 121 -4.39 -17.07 -9.06
CA PRO A 121 -5.28 -17.35 -10.19
C PRO A 121 -6.67 -17.76 -9.71
N ILE A 122 -7.32 -16.90 -8.93
CA ILE A 122 -8.69 -17.04 -8.43
C ILE A 122 -9.61 -16.43 -9.48
N PRO A 123 -10.61 -17.17 -10.00
CA PRO A 123 -11.57 -16.64 -10.97
C PRO A 123 -12.26 -15.36 -10.45
N GLY A 124 -12.29 -14.31 -11.26
CA GLY A 124 -12.89 -13.01 -10.94
C GLY A 124 -12.02 -12.06 -10.11
N LEU A 125 -10.89 -12.51 -9.52
CA LEU A 125 -10.11 -11.67 -8.63
C LEU A 125 -9.43 -10.50 -9.36
N ALA A 126 -8.97 -10.71 -10.58
CA ALA A 126 -8.31 -9.66 -11.35
C ALA A 126 -9.26 -8.51 -11.72
N GLU A 127 -10.52 -8.82 -11.94
CA GLU A 127 -11.60 -7.92 -12.35
C GLU A 127 -12.27 -7.23 -11.17
N GLN A 128 -12.42 -7.93 -10.04
CA GLN A 128 -13.24 -7.50 -8.90
C GLN A 128 -12.39 -6.99 -7.71
N GLY A 129 -11.13 -7.36 -7.64
CA GLY A 129 -10.29 -7.13 -6.46
C GLY A 129 -9.78 -5.70 -6.34
N ILE A 130 -9.92 -5.09 -5.17
CA ILE A 130 -9.37 -3.78 -4.81
C ILE A 130 -8.16 -4.02 -3.90
N GLY A 131 -6.97 -3.53 -4.27
CA GLY A 131 -5.76 -3.64 -3.46
C GLY A 131 -5.64 -2.56 -2.38
N MET A 132 -4.57 -2.64 -1.55
CA MET A 132 -4.24 -1.65 -0.52
C MET A 132 -2.73 -1.38 -0.42
N LYS A 133 -2.08 -1.07 -1.54
CA LYS A 133 -0.63 -0.78 -1.63
C LYS A 133 -0.32 0.65 -2.04
N GLY A 134 -1.19 1.28 -2.82
CA GLY A 134 -1.07 2.64 -3.31
C GLY A 134 -2.09 3.59 -2.68
N VAL A 135 -1.81 4.89 -2.73
CA VAL A 135 -2.77 5.91 -2.27
C VAL A 135 -4.02 5.94 -3.16
N GLU A 136 -3.85 5.60 -4.42
CA GLU A 136 -4.91 5.49 -5.42
C GLU A 136 -5.94 4.43 -5.02
N GLU A 137 -5.47 3.27 -4.55
CA GLU A 137 -6.33 2.19 -4.07
C GLU A 137 -7.10 2.59 -2.80
N GLY A 138 -6.44 3.32 -1.89
CA GLY A 138 -7.12 3.84 -0.70
C GLY A 138 -8.21 4.86 -1.03
N ILE A 139 -7.97 5.75 -2.01
CA ILE A 139 -8.98 6.71 -2.51
C ILE A 139 -10.11 5.96 -3.21
N GLY A 140 -9.77 5.03 -4.11
CA GLY A 140 -10.74 4.23 -4.85
C GLY A 140 -11.63 3.42 -3.92
N LEU A 141 -11.07 2.74 -2.92
CA LEU A 141 -11.84 1.99 -1.93
C LEU A 141 -12.81 2.88 -1.15
N ARG A 142 -12.36 4.08 -0.72
CA ARG A 142 -13.24 5.04 -0.03
C ARG A 142 -14.43 5.44 -0.89
N ASN A 143 -14.18 5.89 -2.11
CA ASN A 143 -15.22 6.30 -3.03
C ASN A 143 -16.16 5.14 -3.34
N HIS A 144 -15.61 3.98 -3.68
CA HIS A 144 -16.37 2.77 -3.97
C HIS A 144 -17.33 2.39 -2.83
N VAL A 145 -16.87 2.38 -1.57
CA VAL A 145 -17.74 2.04 -0.42
C VAL A 145 -18.90 3.04 -0.29
N LEU A 146 -18.63 4.33 -0.43
CA LEU A 146 -19.69 5.36 -0.36
C LEU A 146 -20.67 5.25 -1.53
N GLU A 147 -20.19 4.98 -2.74
CA GLU A 147 -21.03 4.72 -3.92
C GLU A 147 -21.89 3.45 -3.76
N GLN A 148 -21.39 2.42 -3.07
CA GLN A 148 -22.21 1.25 -2.75
C GLN A 148 -23.36 1.61 -1.78
N LEU A 149 -23.14 2.53 -0.84
CA LEU A 149 -24.23 3.06 -0.01
C LEU A 149 -25.25 3.85 -0.84
N ASP A 150 -24.82 4.73 -1.74
CA ASP A 150 -25.69 5.49 -2.64
C ASP A 150 -26.50 4.53 -3.53
N LYS A 151 -25.87 3.48 -4.05
CA LYS A 151 -26.52 2.43 -4.84
C LYS A 151 -27.55 1.66 -4.04
N ALA A 152 -27.25 1.30 -2.80
CA ALA A 152 -28.17 0.61 -1.92
C ALA A 152 -29.38 1.47 -1.52
N GLU A 153 -29.19 2.80 -1.35
CA GLU A 153 -30.27 3.75 -1.06
C GLU A 153 -31.21 3.94 -2.23
N SER A 154 -30.68 3.95 -3.46
CA SER A 154 -31.41 4.31 -4.67
C SER A 154 -32.15 3.13 -5.31
N THR A 155 -31.85 1.89 -4.95
CA THR A 155 -32.47 0.69 -5.53
C THR A 155 -33.65 0.18 -4.74
N THR A 156 -34.64 -0.38 -5.45
CA THR A 156 -35.76 -1.13 -4.86
C THR A 156 -35.56 -2.66 -4.93
N ASP A 157 -34.46 -3.13 -5.58
CA ASP A 157 -34.12 -4.54 -5.68
C ASP A 157 -33.28 -4.95 -4.45
N GLU A 158 -33.87 -5.82 -3.62
CA GLU A 158 -33.25 -6.32 -2.39
C GLU A 158 -31.96 -7.14 -2.63
N ASN A 159 -31.80 -7.78 -3.79
CA ASN A 159 -30.58 -8.50 -4.13
C ASN A 159 -29.45 -7.51 -4.45
N VAL A 160 -29.75 -6.49 -5.26
CA VAL A 160 -28.81 -5.41 -5.57
C VAL A 160 -28.41 -4.67 -4.30
N ARG A 161 -29.38 -4.35 -3.43
CA ARG A 161 -29.16 -3.71 -2.14
C ARG A 161 -28.24 -4.52 -1.23
N ARG A 162 -28.54 -5.79 -1.02
CA ARG A 162 -27.75 -6.69 -0.19
C ARG A 162 -26.32 -6.86 -0.72
N LYS A 163 -26.17 -7.03 -2.03
CA LYS A 163 -24.86 -7.14 -2.69
C LYS A 163 -24.03 -5.87 -2.51
N ALA A 164 -24.63 -4.69 -2.60
CA ALA A 164 -23.98 -3.41 -2.38
C ALA A 164 -23.56 -3.19 -0.92
N LEU A 165 -24.35 -3.66 0.05
CA LEU A 165 -24.09 -3.53 1.49
C LEU A 165 -23.23 -4.65 2.08
N THR A 166 -22.70 -5.56 1.25
CA THR A 166 -21.79 -6.63 1.67
C THR A 166 -20.36 -6.29 1.25
N PHE A 167 -19.44 -6.34 2.21
CA PHE A 167 -18.03 -5.95 2.04
C PHE A 167 -17.12 -7.11 2.46
N VAL A 168 -16.36 -7.67 1.52
CA VAL A 168 -15.48 -8.83 1.73
C VAL A 168 -14.02 -8.38 1.72
N PHE A 169 -13.28 -8.67 2.79
CA PHE A 169 -11.86 -8.40 2.93
C PHE A 169 -11.10 -9.71 3.02
N VAL A 170 -10.08 -9.88 2.20
CA VAL A 170 -9.24 -11.09 2.16
C VAL A 170 -7.83 -10.76 2.62
N GLY A 171 -7.42 -11.38 3.74
CA GLY A 171 -6.15 -11.18 4.41
C GLY A 171 -6.30 -10.54 5.80
N GLY A 172 -6.02 -11.31 6.86
CA GLY A 172 -6.12 -10.89 8.27
C GLY A 172 -4.81 -10.33 8.86
N GLY A 173 -3.81 -10.00 8.04
CA GLY A 173 -2.63 -9.27 8.45
C GLY A 173 -2.93 -7.81 8.81
N PHE A 174 -1.88 -6.99 9.09
CA PHE A 174 -2.06 -5.58 9.43
C PHE A 174 -2.93 -4.83 8.41
N ALA A 175 -2.59 -4.88 7.12
CA ALA A 175 -3.32 -4.14 6.10
C ALA A 175 -4.83 -4.46 6.08
N GLY A 176 -5.20 -5.75 6.13
CA GLY A 176 -6.60 -6.15 6.10
C GLY A 176 -7.35 -5.82 7.38
N ALA A 177 -6.80 -6.19 8.55
CA ALA A 177 -7.44 -5.93 9.84
C ALA A 177 -7.62 -4.43 10.13
N GLU A 178 -6.64 -3.60 9.76
CA GLU A 178 -6.72 -2.15 9.89
C GLU A 178 -7.73 -1.56 8.89
N THR A 179 -7.70 -2.01 7.63
CA THR A 179 -8.59 -1.48 6.60
C THR A 179 -10.05 -1.82 6.89
N ILE A 180 -10.37 -3.07 7.24
CA ILE A 180 -11.75 -3.43 7.57
C ILE A 180 -12.26 -2.67 8.81
N GLY A 181 -11.39 -2.50 9.83
CA GLY A 181 -11.75 -1.75 11.03
C GLY A 181 -12.05 -0.28 10.78
N GLU A 182 -11.25 0.38 9.94
CA GLU A 182 -11.42 1.79 9.59
C GLU A 182 -12.59 2.00 8.59
N VAL A 183 -12.72 1.14 7.58
CA VAL A 183 -13.78 1.24 6.57
C VAL A 183 -15.16 0.91 7.17
N GLU A 184 -15.25 -0.05 8.09
CA GLU A 184 -16.49 -0.36 8.81
C GLU A 184 -16.95 0.84 9.64
N ASP A 185 -16.03 1.49 10.37
CA ASP A 185 -16.36 2.71 11.11
C ASP A 185 -16.87 3.83 10.16
N MET A 186 -16.23 4.02 9.01
CA MET A 186 -16.64 5.01 8.00
C MET A 186 -18.04 4.69 7.44
N ALA A 187 -18.27 3.47 6.98
CA ALA A 187 -19.53 3.10 6.36
C ALA A 187 -20.70 3.24 7.35
N ARG A 188 -20.50 2.82 8.60
CA ARG A 188 -21.54 2.98 9.64
C ARG A 188 -21.74 4.44 10.08
N ASP A 189 -20.70 5.27 10.01
CA ASP A 189 -20.87 6.71 10.21
C ASP A 189 -21.62 7.35 9.05
N ALA A 190 -21.31 6.95 7.82
CA ALA A 190 -22.01 7.44 6.62
C ALA A 190 -23.49 7.06 6.62
N ALA A 191 -23.84 5.83 7.03
CA ALA A 191 -25.22 5.33 7.08
C ALA A 191 -26.18 6.23 7.87
N LYS A 192 -25.69 7.05 8.80
CA LYS A 192 -26.51 8.01 9.56
C LYS A 192 -27.15 9.11 8.69
N TYR A 193 -26.65 9.29 7.46
CA TYR A 193 -27.14 10.29 6.51
C TYR A 193 -28.04 9.69 5.43
N TYR A 194 -28.25 8.36 5.44
CA TYR A 194 -29.14 7.64 4.54
C TYR A 194 -30.47 7.35 5.23
N SER A 195 -31.57 7.43 4.50
CA SER A 195 -32.90 7.27 5.08
C SER A 195 -33.35 5.82 5.22
N THR A 196 -32.86 4.93 4.34
CA THR A 196 -33.26 3.53 4.31
C THR A 196 -32.19 2.56 4.80
N ILE A 197 -30.93 3.00 4.89
CA ILE A 197 -29.80 2.15 5.30
C ILE A 197 -29.63 2.19 6.82
N LYS A 198 -29.72 1.05 7.47
CA LYS A 198 -29.43 0.86 8.88
C LYS A 198 -28.05 0.24 9.06
N ARG A 199 -27.49 0.40 10.25
CA ARG A 199 -26.21 -0.18 10.60
C ARG A 199 -26.17 -1.70 10.44
N GLU A 200 -27.23 -2.37 10.79
CA GLU A 200 -27.41 -3.82 10.72
C GLU A 200 -27.58 -4.36 9.30
N ASP A 201 -27.92 -3.53 8.32
CA ASP A 201 -28.04 -3.94 6.91
C ASP A 201 -26.67 -4.21 6.26
N MET A 202 -25.61 -3.63 6.83
CA MET A 202 -24.24 -3.76 6.31
C MET A 202 -23.54 -4.98 6.86
N ARG A 203 -23.02 -5.81 5.98
CA ARG A 203 -22.29 -7.04 6.29
C ARG A 203 -20.80 -6.89 5.96
N PHE A 204 -19.95 -7.06 6.96
CA PHE A 204 -18.49 -7.00 6.82
C PHE A 204 -17.90 -8.38 7.10
N ILE A 205 -17.10 -8.89 6.15
CA ILE A 205 -16.53 -10.24 6.19
C ILE A 205 -15.01 -10.12 6.05
N LEU A 206 -14.26 -10.73 6.98
CA LEU A 206 -12.82 -10.89 6.90
C LEU A 206 -12.47 -12.37 6.73
N VAL A 207 -11.73 -12.68 5.68
CA VAL A 207 -11.30 -14.05 5.36
C VAL A 207 -9.79 -14.16 5.43
N ASP A 208 -9.26 -15.17 6.09
CA ASP A 208 -7.83 -15.49 6.05
C ASP A 208 -7.56 -16.99 6.00
N ALA A 209 -6.56 -17.37 5.20
CA ALA A 209 -6.09 -18.76 5.13
C ALA A 209 -5.37 -19.21 6.40
N ALA A 210 -4.83 -18.28 7.20
CA ALA A 210 -4.24 -18.55 8.50
C ALA A 210 -5.31 -18.80 9.58
N ASP A 211 -4.88 -19.40 10.69
CA ASP A 211 -5.71 -19.70 11.87
C ASP A 211 -5.88 -18.48 12.81
N LYS A 212 -5.31 -17.33 12.46
CA LYS A 212 -5.31 -16.12 13.31
C LYS A 212 -5.13 -14.86 12.49
N ILE A 213 -5.62 -13.74 13.01
CA ILE A 213 -5.34 -12.40 12.49
C ILE A 213 -4.16 -11.75 13.25
N LEU A 214 -3.53 -10.74 12.64
CA LEU A 214 -2.46 -9.92 13.24
C LEU A 214 -1.35 -10.76 13.90
N PRO A 215 -0.75 -11.74 13.21
CA PRO A 215 0.22 -12.66 13.82
C PRO A 215 1.41 -11.97 14.47
N GLU A 216 1.81 -10.79 13.99
CA GLU A 216 2.98 -10.05 14.45
C GLU A 216 2.83 -9.43 15.85
N VAL A 217 1.59 -9.17 16.31
CA VAL A 217 1.35 -8.67 17.68
C VAL A 217 1.30 -9.82 18.71
N GLY A 218 1.36 -11.06 18.23
CA GLY A 218 1.33 -12.28 19.05
C GLY A 218 -0.07 -12.72 19.47
N PRO A 219 -0.22 -13.96 19.95
CA PRO A 219 -1.52 -14.63 20.07
C PRO A 219 -2.52 -13.88 20.97
N LYS A 220 -2.10 -13.41 22.15
CA LYS A 220 -3.02 -12.72 23.08
C LYS A 220 -3.64 -11.43 22.51
N LEU A 221 -2.86 -10.63 21.76
CA LEU A 221 -3.38 -9.41 21.17
C LEU A 221 -4.11 -9.69 19.86
N GLY A 222 -3.70 -10.70 19.09
CA GLY A 222 -4.43 -11.16 17.90
C GLY A 222 -5.81 -11.69 18.26
N THR A 223 -5.94 -12.54 19.29
CA THR A 223 -7.24 -13.02 19.78
C THR A 223 -8.12 -11.86 20.24
N TRP A 224 -7.59 -10.94 21.05
CA TRP A 224 -8.35 -9.76 21.45
C TRP A 224 -8.79 -8.90 20.27
N GLY A 225 -7.92 -8.73 19.26
CA GLY A 225 -8.26 -8.00 18.05
C GLY A 225 -9.40 -8.65 17.27
N LYS A 226 -9.38 -9.98 17.15
CA LYS A 226 -10.45 -10.77 16.53
C LYS A 226 -11.77 -10.58 17.28
N GLU A 227 -11.79 -10.89 18.57
CA GLU A 227 -12.97 -10.73 19.44
C GLU A 227 -13.55 -9.31 19.39
N HIS A 228 -12.65 -8.30 19.32
CA HIS A 228 -13.06 -6.91 19.20
C HIS A 228 -13.74 -6.60 17.87
N LEU A 229 -13.20 -7.06 16.75
CA LEU A 229 -13.82 -6.89 15.43
C LEU A 229 -15.16 -7.65 15.36
N GLU A 230 -15.21 -8.87 15.88
CA GLU A 230 -16.46 -9.68 15.96
C GLU A 230 -17.53 -8.99 16.83
N SER A 231 -17.14 -8.35 17.95
CA SER A 231 -18.08 -7.60 18.80
C SER A 231 -18.72 -6.38 18.09
N ARG A 232 -18.15 -5.95 16.97
CA ARG A 232 -18.69 -4.90 16.09
C ARG A 232 -19.60 -5.45 15.00
N GLY A 233 -19.78 -6.77 14.91
CA GLY A 233 -20.55 -7.44 13.88
C GLY A 233 -19.76 -7.73 12.60
N ILE A 234 -18.43 -7.75 12.67
CA ILE A 234 -17.58 -8.20 11.56
C ILE A 234 -17.48 -9.73 11.65
N GLU A 235 -17.84 -10.42 10.59
CA GLU A 235 -17.71 -11.87 10.47
C GLU A 235 -16.26 -12.22 10.13
N ILE A 236 -15.64 -13.14 10.87
CA ILE A 236 -14.24 -13.53 10.64
C ILE A 236 -14.14 -15.02 10.37
N TYR A 237 -13.72 -15.36 9.15
CA TYR A 237 -13.51 -16.73 8.71
C TYR A 237 -12.02 -17.00 8.55
N LEU A 238 -11.49 -17.84 9.45
CA LEU A 238 -10.08 -18.24 9.47
C LEU A 238 -9.92 -19.66 8.93
N SER A 239 -8.68 -20.05 8.62
CA SER A 239 -8.33 -21.37 8.06
C SER A 239 -9.13 -21.68 6.78
N THR A 240 -9.52 -20.66 6.04
CA THR A 240 -10.21 -20.77 4.76
C THR A 240 -9.72 -19.71 3.78
N SER A 241 -9.97 -19.90 2.50
CA SER A 241 -9.58 -18.96 1.45
C SER A 241 -10.70 -18.78 0.44
N MET A 242 -10.64 -17.70 -0.30
CA MET A 242 -11.52 -17.45 -1.44
C MET A 242 -11.18 -18.41 -2.58
N ASP A 243 -12.18 -19.05 -3.14
CA ASP A 243 -12.06 -19.97 -4.27
C ASP A 243 -12.44 -19.29 -5.59
N SER A 244 -13.44 -18.42 -5.56
CA SER A 244 -13.93 -17.65 -6.70
C SER A 244 -14.58 -16.34 -6.25
N CYS A 245 -14.64 -15.35 -7.15
CA CYS A 245 -15.41 -14.12 -6.97
C CYS A 245 -15.94 -13.55 -8.30
N VAL A 246 -16.28 -14.43 -9.24
CA VAL A 246 -16.81 -14.06 -10.56
C VAL A 246 -18.10 -13.25 -10.40
N ASP A 247 -18.19 -12.11 -11.08
CA ASP A 247 -19.32 -11.18 -11.05
C ASP A 247 -19.76 -10.76 -9.63
N GLY A 248 -18.80 -10.80 -8.70
CA GLY A 248 -19.03 -10.47 -7.29
C GLY A 248 -19.74 -11.58 -6.51
N HIS A 249 -19.90 -12.79 -7.08
CA HIS A 249 -20.31 -13.98 -6.34
C HIS A 249 -19.07 -14.62 -5.70
N VAL A 250 -18.93 -14.39 -4.41
CA VAL A 250 -17.78 -14.86 -3.62
C VAL A 250 -18.06 -16.24 -3.08
N VAL A 251 -17.19 -17.19 -3.41
CA VAL A 251 -17.21 -18.57 -2.90
C VAL A 251 -15.95 -18.80 -2.07
N LEU A 252 -16.13 -19.28 -0.83
CA LEU A 252 -15.03 -19.67 0.05
C LEU A 252 -14.88 -21.19 0.09
N LYS A 253 -13.65 -21.66 0.34
CA LYS A 253 -13.38 -23.13 0.42
C LYS A 253 -14.10 -23.85 1.55
N ASN A 254 -14.60 -23.16 2.55
CA ASN A 254 -15.44 -23.75 3.61
C ASN A 254 -16.93 -23.89 3.23
N GLY A 255 -17.30 -23.56 1.98
CA GLY A 255 -18.65 -23.65 1.47
C GLY A 255 -19.52 -22.41 1.70
N LEU A 256 -18.99 -21.32 2.29
CA LEU A 256 -19.71 -20.06 2.36
C LEU A 256 -19.78 -19.42 0.98
N GLU A 257 -20.98 -19.03 0.57
CA GLU A 257 -21.23 -18.24 -0.64
C GLU A 257 -21.90 -16.92 -0.26
N VAL A 258 -21.48 -15.83 -0.89
CA VAL A 258 -22.02 -14.50 -0.63
C VAL A 258 -21.80 -13.58 -1.84
N ASP A 259 -22.82 -12.78 -2.16
CA ASP A 259 -22.73 -11.77 -3.19
C ASP A 259 -22.19 -10.46 -2.60
N SER A 260 -21.19 -9.87 -3.26
CA SER A 260 -20.56 -8.61 -2.85
C SER A 260 -20.05 -7.84 -4.07
N ASN A 261 -20.28 -6.54 -4.09
CA ASN A 261 -19.62 -5.64 -5.05
C ASN A 261 -18.25 -5.16 -4.55
N THR A 262 -17.89 -5.45 -3.30
CA THR A 262 -16.67 -4.93 -2.67
C THR A 262 -15.79 -6.08 -2.20
N ILE A 263 -14.69 -6.31 -2.91
CA ILE A 263 -13.71 -7.35 -2.58
C ILE A 263 -12.35 -6.68 -2.39
N VAL A 264 -11.91 -6.56 -1.14
CA VAL A 264 -10.62 -5.93 -0.78
C VAL A 264 -9.56 -7.00 -0.59
N TRP A 265 -8.51 -6.95 -1.40
CA TRP A 265 -7.45 -7.96 -1.42
C TRP A 265 -6.18 -7.49 -0.73
N THR A 266 -5.88 -8.06 0.42
CA THR A 266 -4.68 -7.79 1.22
C THR A 266 -3.87 -9.05 1.56
N ALA A 267 -4.15 -10.17 0.88
CA ALA A 267 -3.58 -11.50 1.14
C ALA A 267 -2.13 -11.65 0.64
N GLY A 268 -1.26 -10.81 1.16
CA GLY A 268 0.18 -10.89 0.97
C GLY A 268 0.73 -10.05 -0.18
N VAL A 269 2.05 -10.08 -0.28
CA VAL A 269 2.83 -9.33 -1.26
C VAL A 269 3.82 -10.24 -1.97
N LYS A 270 4.25 -9.84 -3.16
CA LYS A 270 5.36 -10.45 -3.90
C LYS A 270 6.33 -9.37 -4.37
N PRO A 271 7.63 -9.69 -4.57
CA PRO A 271 8.58 -8.75 -5.13
C PRO A 271 8.09 -8.19 -6.46
N ASN A 272 8.50 -6.96 -6.77
CA ASN A 272 8.12 -6.34 -8.04
C ASN A 272 8.58 -7.20 -9.23
N PRO A 273 7.69 -7.60 -10.13
CA PRO A 273 8.02 -8.51 -11.24
C PRO A 273 9.02 -7.91 -12.25
N ALA A 274 9.28 -6.61 -12.24
CA ALA A 274 10.31 -5.98 -13.06
C ALA A 274 11.72 -6.53 -12.75
N LEU A 275 11.96 -7.04 -11.54
CA LEU A 275 13.24 -7.63 -11.13
C LEU A 275 13.70 -8.76 -12.05
N ALA A 276 12.78 -9.54 -12.61
CA ALA A 276 13.09 -10.63 -13.53
C ALA A 276 13.81 -10.17 -14.82
N ARG A 277 13.73 -8.87 -15.14
CA ARG A 277 14.36 -8.28 -16.35
C ARG A 277 15.67 -7.55 -16.06
N TYR A 278 16.18 -7.61 -14.84
CA TYR A 278 17.37 -6.85 -14.45
C TYR A 278 18.65 -7.69 -14.39
N GLY A 279 18.55 -9.01 -14.72
CA GLY A 279 19.69 -9.92 -14.68
C GLY A 279 20.30 -10.14 -13.29
N LEU A 280 19.54 -9.81 -12.22
CA LEU A 280 20.02 -9.94 -10.84
C LEU A 280 19.86 -11.38 -10.34
N PRO A 281 20.69 -11.84 -9.38
CA PRO A 281 20.48 -13.11 -8.72
C PRO A 281 19.20 -13.07 -7.89
N LEU A 282 18.21 -13.87 -8.28
CA LEU A 282 16.92 -13.97 -7.63
C LEU A 282 16.76 -15.28 -6.90
N GLY A 283 16.35 -15.22 -5.65
CA GLY A 283 15.94 -16.39 -4.88
C GLY A 283 14.63 -17.01 -5.38
N PRO A 284 14.23 -18.18 -4.85
CA PRO A 284 13.09 -18.96 -5.35
C PRO A 284 11.74 -18.21 -5.36
N ARG A 285 11.62 -17.16 -4.55
CA ARG A 285 10.41 -16.33 -4.47
C ARG A 285 10.52 -15.02 -5.26
N GLY A 286 11.54 -14.87 -6.10
CA GLY A 286 11.76 -13.70 -6.96
C GLY A 286 12.34 -12.47 -6.25
N HIS A 287 12.82 -12.61 -5.00
CA HIS A 287 13.54 -11.54 -4.30
C HIS A 287 15.01 -11.52 -4.74
N VAL A 288 15.59 -10.34 -4.77
CA VAL A 288 17.03 -10.18 -5.02
C VAL A 288 17.83 -10.74 -3.85
N ASP A 289 18.76 -11.66 -4.10
CA ASP A 289 19.62 -12.22 -3.08
C ASP A 289 20.70 -11.23 -2.65
N THR A 290 20.81 -10.99 -1.35
CA THR A 290 21.79 -10.05 -0.80
C THR A 290 22.65 -10.66 0.29
N ALA A 291 23.85 -10.13 0.44
CA ALA A 291 24.68 -10.32 1.62
C ALA A 291 24.08 -9.58 2.84
N PRO A 292 24.54 -9.87 4.07
CA PRO A 292 24.15 -9.09 5.25
C PRO A 292 24.44 -7.58 5.14
N THR A 293 25.36 -7.18 4.28
CA THR A 293 25.68 -5.78 3.96
C THR A 293 24.67 -5.11 3.04
N LEU A 294 23.62 -5.83 2.61
CA LEU A 294 22.63 -5.40 1.62
C LEU A 294 23.19 -5.27 0.19
N GLN A 295 24.43 -5.68 -0.02
CA GLN A 295 25.05 -5.78 -1.34
C GLN A 295 24.50 -7.02 -2.05
N VAL A 296 24.21 -6.88 -3.34
CA VAL A 296 23.69 -8.00 -4.17
C VAL A 296 24.77 -9.05 -4.32
N GLN A 297 24.42 -10.32 -4.20
CA GLN A 297 25.36 -11.44 -4.35
C GLN A 297 26.04 -11.37 -5.72
N GLY A 298 27.37 -11.50 -5.72
CA GLY A 298 28.18 -11.47 -6.95
C GLY A 298 28.41 -10.09 -7.56
N SER A 299 27.99 -9.00 -6.90
CA SER A 299 28.24 -7.63 -7.37
C SER A 299 28.94 -6.78 -6.32
N ASP A 300 29.83 -5.92 -6.75
CA ASP A 300 30.55 -4.94 -5.92
C ASP A 300 29.96 -3.52 -6.00
N TYR A 301 29.02 -3.27 -6.90
CA TYR A 301 28.41 -1.95 -7.19
C TYR A 301 26.89 -1.92 -7.12
N ILE A 302 26.20 -3.03 -6.75
CA ILE A 302 24.73 -3.11 -6.65
C ILE A 302 24.31 -3.44 -5.22
N TRP A 303 23.33 -2.71 -4.69
CA TRP A 303 22.68 -2.96 -3.40
C TRP A 303 21.17 -3.06 -3.57
N ALA A 304 20.54 -3.92 -2.74
CA ALA A 304 19.09 -4.06 -2.70
C ALA A 304 18.61 -4.20 -1.26
N ALA A 305 17.41 -3.67 -0.97
CA ALA A 305 16.81 -3.74 0.36
C ALA A 305 15.29 -3.59 0.34
N GLY A 306 14.64 -3.89 1.46
CA GLY A 306 13.19 -3.84 1.62
C GLY A 306 12.49 -5.03 0.96
N ASP A 307 11.22 -4.85 0.64
CA ASP A 307 10.33 -5.93 0.20
C ASP A 307 10.73 -6.58 -1.15
N ASN A 308 11.66 -6.00 -1.88
CA ASN A 308 12.21 -6.59 -3.13
C ASN A 308 13.45 -7.46 -2.91
N ALA A 309 14.01 -7.48 -1.70
CA ALA A 309 15.28 -8.17 -1.41
C ALA A 309 15.11 -9.26 -0.36
N GLN A 310 15.87 -10.35 -0.52
CA GLN A 310 16.01 -11.43 0.46
C GLN A 310 17.21 -11.13 1.34
N VAL A 311 16.97 -10.36 2.41
CA VAL A 311 18.01 -9.90 3.34
C VAL A 311 18.16 -10.86 4.49
N PRO A 312 19.37 -11.39 4.78
CA PRO A 312 19.62 -12.26 5.92
C PRO A 312 19.25 -11.58 7.26
N ASP A 313 18.51 -12.28 8.11
CA ASP A 313 18.27 -11.82 9.49
C ASP A 313 19.44 -12.24 10.38
N VAL A 314 20.46 -11.39 10.44
CA VAL A 314 21.68 -11.64 11.23
C VAL A 314 21.38 -11.83 12.72
N ALA A 315 20.37 -11.11 13.25
CA ALA A 315 20.00 -11.24 14.65
C ALA A 315 19.37 -12.60 14.97
N ALA A 316 18.44 -13.05 14.12
CA ALA A 316 17.80 -14.37 14.26
C ALA A 316 18.79 -15.51 14.02
N ARG A 317 19.69 -15.38 13.03
CA ARG A 317 20.74 -16.37 12.76
C ARG A 317 21.72 -16.51 13.92
N LYS A 318 22.14 -15.40 14.53
CA LYS A 318 22.97 -15.42 15.76
C LYS A 318 22.23 -16.03 16.96
N ALA A 319 20.90 -16.04 16.96
CA ALA A 319 20.07 -16.71 17.95
C ALA A 319 19.77 -18.17 17.62
N GLY A 320 20.42 -18.76 16.59
CA GLY A 320 20.31 -20.17 16.21
C GLY A 320 19.19 -20.50 15.23
N VAL A 321 18.54 -19.49 14.61
CA VAL A 321 17.53 -19.73 13.58
C VAL A 321 18.21 -19.81 12.22
N GLU A 322 18.37 -21.04 11.71
CA GLU A 322 18.96 -21.28 10.39
C GLU A 322 18.10 -20.65 9.28
N ASN A 323 18.77 -20.16 8.24
CA ASN A 323 18.13 -19.58 7.04
C ASN A 323 17.07 -18.50 7.33
N ALA A 324 17.24 -17.76 8.44
CA ALA A 324 16.35 -16.66 8.78
C ALA A 324 16.53 -15.47 7.82
N TRP A 325 15.41 -14.92 7.36
CA TRP A 325 15.32 -13.76 6.49
C TRP A 325 14.47 -12.67 7.14
N CYS A 326 14.83 -11.41 6.88
CA CYS A 326 14.04 -10.28 7.33
C CYS A 326 12.65 -10.28 6.68
N PRO A 327 11.56 -10.17 7.44
CA PRO A 327 10.22 -10.10 6.87
C PRO A 327 10.01 -8.80 6.08
N PRO A 328 9.21 -8.83 4.99
CA PRO A 328 8.87 -7.63 4.22
C PRO A 328 7.93 -6.73 5.03
N ASN A 329 8.48 -5.65 5.59
CA ASN A 329 7.71 -4.63 6.28
C ASN A 329 8.43 -3.28 6.32
N ALA A 330 7.67 -2.21 6.56
CA ALA A 330 8.19 -0.85 6.60
C ALA A 330 9.25 -0.63 7.69
N GLN A 331 9.20 -1.39 8.79
CA GLN A 331 10.17 -1.29 9.87
C GLN A 331 11.57 -1.72 9.42
N HIS A 332 11.66 -2.86 8.71
CA HIS A 332 12.91 -3.32 8.12
C HIS A 332 13.34 -2.42 6.97
N ALA A 333 12.44 -2.10 6.03
CA ALA A 333 12.74 -1.26 4.87
C ALA A 333 13.39 0.09 5.27
N LEU A 334 12.84 0.78 6.27
CA LEU A 334 13.36 2.06 6.76
C LEU A 334 14.77 1.95 7.36
N ARG A 335 15.05 0.86 8.10
CA ARG A 335 16.35 0.66 8.76
C ARG A 335 17.41 0.14 7.80
N GLN A 336 17.02 -0.78 6.92
CA GLN A 336 17.87 -1.26 5.84
C GLN A 336 18.31 -0.10 4.94
N ALA A 337 17.41 0.81 4.56
CA ALA A 337 17.72 1.97 3.75
C ALA A 337 18.86 2.83 4.32
N LYS A 338 18.92 2.98 5.65
CA LYS A 338 19.99 3.76 6.31
C LYS A 338 21.35 3.06 6.25
N VAL A 339 21.36 1.73 6.51
CA VAL A 339 22.58 0.92 6.42
C VAL A 339 23.04 0.83 4.97
N LEU A 340 22.11 0.59 4.04
CA LEU A 340 22.38 0.56 2.60
C LEU A 340 23.01 1.88 2.13
N GLY A 341 22.44 3.02 2.50
CA GLY A 341 23.00 4.32 2.12
C GLY A 341 24.40 4.56 2.69
N ASP A 342 24.72 4.08 3.90
CA ASP A 342 26.08 4.12 4.45
C ASP A 342 27.00 3.18 3.65
N ASN A 343 26.54 1.99 3.28
CA ASN A 343 27.32 0.96 2.59
C ASN A 343 27.60 1.35 1.13
N VAL A 344 26.66 1.98 0.42
CA VAL A 344 26.92 2.54 -0.93
C VAL A 344 28.07 3.52 -0.90
N VAL A 345 28.07 4.45 0.05
CA VAL A 345 29.18 5.44 0.19
C VAL A 345 30.47 4.76 0.64
N SER A 346 30.41 3.75 1.52
CA SER A 346 31.58 2.99 1.92
C SER A 346 32.18 2.19 0.75
N GLY A 347 31.33 1.50 -0.03
CA GLY A 347 31.76 0.76 -1.23
C GLY A 347 32.38 1.68 -2.28
N MET A 348 31.77 2.84 -2.55
CA MET A 348 32.34 3.84 -3.46
C MET A 348 33.74 4.31 -3.04
N ARG A 349 34.02 4.34 -1.75
CA ARG A 349 35.29 4.78 -1.17
C ARG A 349 36.30 3.64 -0.91
N GLY A 350 35.91 2.39 -1.19
CA GLY A 350 36.71 1.20 -0.85
C GLY A 350 36.79 0.91 0.66
N PHE A 351 35.83 1.39 1.47
CA PHE A 351 35.80 1.16 2.91
C PHE A 351 34.95 -0.07 3.27
N PRO A 352 35.21 -0.69 4.44
CA PRO A 352 34.41 -1.81 4.93
C PRO A 352 32.93 -1.44 5.09
N GLN A 353 32.06 -2.35 4.67
CA GLN A 353 30.62 -2.25 4.76
C GLN A 353 30.09 -2.85 6.07
N LYS A 354 28.95 -2.34 6.54
CA LYS A 354 28.30 -2.78 7.78
C LYS A 354 27.22 -3.81 7.49
N GLU A 355 27.18 -4.87 8.29
CA GLU A 355 26.05 -5.79 8.28
C GLU A 355 24.77 -5.11 8.81
N TYR A 356 23.64 -5.43 8.20
CA TYR A 356 22.34 -5.09 8.73
C TYR A 356 21.94 -6.06 9.82
N ALA A 357 21.75 -5.56 11.02
CA ALA A 357 21.21 -6.34 12.14
C ALA A 357 20.14 -5.50 12.85
N HIS A 358 18.98 -6.06 13.07
CA HIS A 358 17.89 -5.40 13.77
C HIS A 358 17.06 -6.38 14.57
N SER A 359 16.86 -6.07 15.84
CA SER A 359 15.89 -6.76 16.70
C SER A 359 14.52 -6.12 16.57
N ASN A 360 13.46 -6.94 16.48
CA ASN A 360 12.08 -6.46 16.44
C ASN A 360 11.78 -5.59 17.66
N LYS A 361 11.26 -4.38 17.42
CA LYS A 361 10.88 -3.41 18.46
C LYS A 361 9.40 -3.50 18.86
N GLY A 362 8.67 -4.42 18.25
CA GLY A 362 7.25 -4.61 18.43
C GLY A 362 6.46 -4.22 17.21
N ALA A 363 5.14 -4.22 17.38
CA ALA A 363 4.18 -3.95 16.31
C ALA A 363 2.97 -3.21 16.90
N VAL A 364 2.35 -2.35 16.10
CA VAL A 364 1.16 -1.60 16.46
C VAL A 364 0.15 -1.67 15.33
N ALA A 365 -1.14 -1.79 15.65
CA ALA A 365 -2.23 -1.80 14.67
C ALA A 365 -3.40 -0.95 15.15
N GLY A 366 -4.00 -0.15 14.25
CA GLY A 366 -5.28 0.49 14.42
C GLY A 366 -6.41 -0.47 14.01
N LEU A 367 -7.48 -0.56 14.78
CA LEU A 367 -8.64 -1.40 14.47
C LEU A 367 -9.93 -0.57 14.39
N GLY A 368 -9.82 0.61 13.78
CA GLY A 368 -10.86 1.62 13.75
C GLY A 368 -10.71 2.69 14.83
N LEU A 369 -11.67 3.60 14.91
CA LEU A 369 -11.61 4.79 15.75
C LEU A 369 -11.55 4.41 17.25
N HIS A 370 -10.55 4.92 17.95
CA HIS A 370 -10.27 4.70 19.37
C HIS A 370 -9.93 3.24 19.76
N LYS A 371 -9.53 2.41 18.80
CA LYS A 371 -9.29 0.99 19.04
C LYS A 371 -8.01 0.53 18.36
N GLY A 372 -7.19 -0.23 19.06
CA GLY A 372 -5.94 -0.74 18.52
C GLY A 372 -5.30 -1.78 19.42
N VAL A 373 -4.23 -2.37 18.93
CA VAL A 373 -3.34 -3.27 19.65
C VAL A 373 -1.91 -2.82 19.47
N ALA A 374 -1.10 -2.95 20.53
CA ALA A 374 0.32 -2.61 20.46
C ALA A 374 1.13 -3.59 21.30
N MET A 375 2.19 -4.10 20.71
CA MET A 375 3.23 -4.85 21.39
C MET A 375 4.54 -4.07 21.28
N ILE A 376 5.13 -3.71 22.42
CA ILE A 376 6.41 -3.00 22.48
C ILE A 376 7.44 -3.98 23.06
N VAL A 377 8.59 -4.09 22.38
CA VAL A 377 9.69 -4.96 22.81
C VAL A 377 10.85 -4.10 23.30
N MET A 378 11.19 -4.21 24.58
CA MET A 378 12.31 -3.54 25.25
C MET A 378 13.22 -4.58 25.88
N GLY A 379 14.23 -5.02 25.15
CA GLY A 379 15.06 -6.13 25.59
C GLY A 379 14.27 -7.43 25.77
N LYS A 380 14.23 -7.98 26.99
CA LYS A 380 13.43 -9.17 27.31
C LYS A 380 11.97 -8.86 27.68
N MET A 381 11.64 -7.60 27.95
CA MET A 381 10.30 -7.17 28.34
C MET A 381 9.42 -6.94 27.13
N LYS A 382 8.17 -7.45 27.18
CA LYS A 382 7.13 -7.25 26.16
C LYS A 382 5.92 -6.58 26.81
N ILE A 383 5.69 -5.31 26.48
CA ILE A 383 4.53 -4.54 26.94
C ILE A 383 3.42 -4.74 25.91
N LYS A 384 2.24 -5.15 26.35
CA LYS A 384 1.06 -5.39 25.52
C LYS A 384 -0.02 -4.39 25.89
N LEU A 385 -0.45 -3.60 24.93
CA LEU A 385 -1.50 -2.60 25.09
C LEU A 385 -2.65 -2.90 24.12
N LYS A 386 -3.87 -2.52 24.52
CA LYS A 386 -5.10 -2.68 23.74
C LYS A 386 -6.04 -1.48 23.92
N GLY A 387 -7.02 -1.33 23.04
CA GLY A 387 -8.02 -0.28 23.09
C GLY A 387 -7.45 1.12 22.79
N ARG A 388 -7.97 2.14 23.49
CA ARG A 388 -7.63 3.56 23.24
C ARG A 388 -6.14 3.87 23.38
N LEU A 389 -5.47 3.31 24.38
CA LEU A 389 -4.04 3.56 24.61
C LEU A 389 -3.18 3.04 23.44
N ALA A 390 -3.48 1.83 22.95
CA ALA A 390 -2.80 1.28 21.78
C ALA A 390 -3.08 2.09 20.51
N TRP A 391 -4.29 2.60 20.35
CA TRP A 391 -4.67 3.47 19.25
C TRP A 391 -3.92 4.80 19.25
N TYR A 392 -3.79 5.48 20.41
CA TYR A 392 -2.95 6.68 20.53
C TYR A 392 -1.48 6.37 20.23
N MET A 393 -1.00 5.21 20.66
CA MET A 393 0.38 4.78 20.37
C MET A 393 0.60 4.53 18.88
N HIS A 394 -0.33 3.86 18.18
CA HIS A 394 -0.29 3.66 16.73
C HIS A 394 -0.18 5.01 16.01
N ARG A 395 -1.07 5.95 16.30
CA ARG A 395 -1.07 7.28 15.69
C ARG A 395 0.19 8.08 16.04
N GLY A 396 0.59 8.09 17.30
CA GLY A 396 1.81 8.78 17.74
C GLY A 396 3.06 8.23 17.07
N TYR A 397 3.21 6.90 17.05
CA TYR A 397 4.35 6.25 16.39
C TYR A 397 4.41 6.57 14.89
N HIS A 398 3.34 6.32 14.17
CA HIS A 398 3.30 6.53 12.72
C HIS A 398 3.32 8.02 12.34
N GLY A 399 2.63 8.88 13.07
CA GLY A 399 2.66 10.32 12.87
C GLY A 399 4.09 10.88 13.04
N MET A 400 4.81 10.43 14.07
CA MET A 400 6.20 10.83 14.28
C MET A 400 7.18 10.19 13.29
N ALA A 401 6.85 9.03 12.74
CA ALA A 401 7.67 8.34 11.72
C ALA A 401 7.52 8.93 10.30
N MET A 402 6.55 9.81 10.06
CA MET A 402 6.38 10.50 8.77
C MET A 402 7.68 11.20 8.34
N PRO A 403 8.06 11.15 7.03
CA PRO A 403 9.36 11.61 6.56
C PRO A 403 9.64 13.11 6.73
N THR A 404 8.61 13.95 6.79
CA THR A 404 8.77 15.41 6.83
C THR A 404 7.91 16.08 7.90
N TRP A 405 8.40 17.19 8.47
CA TRP A 405 7.63 18.00 9.43
C TRP A 405 6.30 18.49 8.83
N ASN A 406 6.31 18.93 7.59
CA ASN A 406 5.08 19.37 6.90
C ASN A 406 4.00 18.28 6.89
N ARG A 407 4.37 17.02 6.61
CA ARG A 407 3.41 15.90 6.61
C ARG A 407 2.97 15.53 8.02
N LYS A 408 3.88 15.56 9.00
CA LYS A 408 3.52 15.36 10.41
C LYS A 408 2.43 16.33 10.85
N ILE A 409 2.67 17.63 10.69
CA ILE A 409 1.73 18.67 11.09
C ILE A 409 0.37 18.47 10.43
N ARG A 410 0.33 18.16 9.13
CA ARG A 410 -0.94 17.95 8.40
C ARG A 410 -1.70 16.74 8.89
N VAL A 411 -1.04 15.61 9.12
CA VAL A 411 -1.68 14.40 9.65
C VAL A 411 -2.21 14.65 11.07
N PHE A 412 -1.43 15.30 11.94
CA PHE A 412 -1.92 15.66 13.27
C PHE A 412 -3.08 16.66 13.22
N ALA A 413 -3.07 17.61 12.26
CA ALA A 413 -4.18 18.52 12.03
C ALA A 413 -5.45 17.78 11.58
N ASP A 414 -5.35 16.83 10.64
CA ASP A 414 -6.50 16.00 10.21
C ASP A 414 -7.12 15.27 11.41
N TRP A 415 -6.30 14.63 12.23
CA TRP A 415 -6.81 13.94 13.44
C TRP A 415 -7.43 14.89 14.46
N THR A 416 -6.83 16.07 14.65
CA THR A 416 -7.35 17.07 15.59
C THR A 416 -8.69 17.63 15.10
N LEU A 417 -8.78 17.99 13.82
CA LEU A 417 -10.03 18.46 13.22
C LEU A 417 -11.11 17.37 13.25
N GLY A 418 -10.75 16.11 12.96
CA GLY A 418 -11.66 14.98 13.01
C GLY A 418 -12.22 14.67 14.41
N MET A 419 -11.65 15.21 15.49
CA MET A 419 -12.23 15.11 16.85
C MET A 419 -13.39 16.12 17.06
N PHE A 420 -13.40 17.24 16.34
CA PHE A 420 -14.38 18.32 16.51
C PHE A 420 -15.37 18.38 15.35
N LEU A 421 -14.96 17.98 14.17
CA LEU A 421 -15.78 17.98 12.96
C LEU A 421 -16.27 16.56 12.66
N LYS A 422 -17.41 16.46 12.01
CA LYS A 422 -17.91 15.18 11.51
C LYS A 422 -17.01 14.66 10.39
N ARG A 423 -17.03 13.34 10.19
CA ARG A 423 -16.28 12.69 9.10
C ARG A 423 -16.85 13.14 7.75
N GLU A 424 -15.97 13.36 6.80
CA GLU A 424 -16.31 13.56 5.39
C GLU A 424 -16.86 12.25 4.79
N VAL A 425 -18.08 12.31 4.23
CA VAL A 425 -18.80 11.14 3.68
C VAL A 425 -19.19 11.33 2.22
N VAL A 426 -18.48 12.20 1.49
CA VAL A 426 -18.72 12.46 0.07
C VAL A 426 -17.93 11.49 -0.79
N ALA A 427 -18.60 10.79 -1.71
CA ALA A 427 -17.96 10.05 -2.79
C ALA A 427 -17.56 11.02 -3.91
N LEU A 428 -16.34 10.87 -4.40
CA LEU A 428 -15.80 11.66 -5.53
C LEU A 428 -15.50 10.74 -6.73
N GLY A 429 -16.40 9.80 -7.03
CA GLY A 429 -16.24 8.79 -8.10
C GLY A 429 -16.06 9.42 -9.48
N ALA A 430 -16.69 10.56 -9.75
CA ALA A 430 -16.49 11.33 -10.99
C ALA A 430 -15.02 11.75 -11.25
N LEU A 431 -14.14 11.67 -10.24
CA LEU A 431 -12.70 11.91 -10.44
C LEU A 431 -12.01 10.79 -11.25
N GLU A 432 -12.61 9.64 -11.42
CA GLU A 432 -12.08 8.55 -12.28
C GLU A 432 -12.22 8.94 -13.75
N THR A 433 -13.27 9.64 -14.11
CA THR A 433 -13.56 10.12 -15.47
C THR A 433 -13.85 11.63 -15.48
N PRO A 434 -12.89 12.51 -15.11
CA PRO A 434 -13.15 13.93 -14.85
C PRO A 434 -13.58 14.73 -16.07
N ARG A 435 -13.47 14.16 -17.27
CA ARG A 435 -13.87 14.81 -18.52
C ARG A 435 -15.16 14.25 -19.11
N GLU A 436 -15.81 13.30 -18.45
CA GLU A 436 -17.00 12.63 -18.96
C GLU A 436 -18.16 13.60 -19.18
N GLU A 437 -18.50 14.41 -18.20
CA GLU A 437 -19.55 15.44 -18.32
C GLU A 437 -19.26 16.44 -19.44
N PHE A 438 -17.99 16.88 -19.54
CA PHE A 438 -17.59 17.80 -20.62
C PHE A 438 -17.66 17.12 -21.99
N TYR A 439 -17.27 15.86 -22.07
CA TYR A 439 -17.34 15.06 -23.29
C TYR A 439 -18.78 14.81 -23.72
N GLU A 440 -19.69 14.45 -22.79
CA GLU A 440 -21.11 14.28 -23.06
C GLU A 440 -21.77 15.60 -23.51
N ALA A 441 -21.44 16.71 -22.85
CA ALA A 441 -21.93 18.04 -23.24
C ALA A 441 -21.47 18.47 -24.64
N ALA A 442 -20.33 17.98 -25.11
CA ALA A 442 -19.81 18.26 -26.45
C ALA A 442 -20.42 17.39 -27.55
N LYS A 443 -21.18 16.35 -27.21
CA LYS A 443 -21.89 15.53 -28.20
C LYS A 443 -23.05 16.33 -28.83
N PRO A 444 -23.34 16.15 -30.14
CA PRO A 444 -24.52 16.72 -30.76
C PRO A 444 -25.79 16.31 -29.99
N ALA A 445 -26.71 17.24 -29.81
CA ALA A 445 -28.00 16.92 -29.21
C ALA A 445 -28.65 15.73 -29.96
N PRO A 446 -29.24 14.74 -29.25
CA PRO A 446 -29.97 13.67 -29.93
C PRO A 446 -31.07 14.28 -30.77
N ALA A 447 -31.27 13.77 -31.99
CA ALA A 447 -32.36 14.22 -32.83
C ALA A 447 -33.70 14.13 -32.07
N PRO A 448 -34.55 15.12 -32.14
CA PRO A 448 -35.86 15.08 -31.46
C PRO A 448 -36.59 13.79 -31.87
N ALA A 449 -37.07 13.06 -30.87
CA ALA A 449 -37.86 11.87 -31.11
C ALA A 449 -39.01 12.22 -32.08
N ALA A 450 -39.10 11.51 -33.19
CA ALA A 450 -40.18 11.71 -34.14
C ALA A 450 -41.51 11.67 -33.38
N ALA A 451 -42.27 12.73 -33.44
CA ALA A 451 -43.56 12.81 -32.77
C ALA A 451 -44.40 11.58 -33.19
N ALA A 452 -44.83 10.80 -32.21
CA ALA A 452 -45.70 9.67 -32.46
C ALA A 452 -46.93 10.16 -33.23
N ALA A 453 -47.17 9.62 -34.43
CA ALA A 453 -48.33 9.98 -35.25
C ALA A 453 -49.59 9.74 -34.41
N PRO A 454 -50.54 10.71 -34.45
CA PRO A 454 -51.79 10.56 -33.69
C PRO A 454 -52.52 9.27 -34.14
N ALA A 455 -52.89 8.46 -33.20
CA ALA A 455 -53.66 7.24 -33.45
C ALA A 455 -54.94 7.60 -34.18
N GLU A 456 -55.11 7.10 -35.39
CA GLU A 456 -56.31 7.26 -36.22
C GLU A 456 -57.48 6.64 -35.49
N LYS A 457 -58.46 7.50 -35.12
CA LYS A 457 -59.67 7.04 -34.47
C LYS A 457 -60.42 6.17 -35.46
N ALA A 458 -60.45 4.88 -35.30
CA ALA A 458 -61.31 3.95 -36.01
C ALA A 458 -62.77 4.42 -35.81
N LYS A 459 -63.42 4.89 -36.88
CA LYS A 459 -64.87 5.13 -36.95
C LYS A 459 -65.56 3.77 -36.90
N ALA A 460 -66.26 3.52 -35.82
CA ALA A 460 -67.26 2.46 -35.79
C ALA A 460 -68.45 2.91 -36.64
N SER A 461 -68.82 2.12 -37.62
CA SER A 461 -70.12 2.09 -38.29
C SER A 461 -70.72 0.70 -38.07
#